data_9a80732eeaa44b794d1bde989b8f839c
#
_entry.id   9a80732eeaa44b794d1bde989b8f839c
#
_cell.length_a   1.000
_cell.length_b   1.000
_cell.length_c   1.000
_cell.angle_alpha   90.00
_cell.angle_beta   90.00
_cell.angle_gamma   90.00
#
_symmetry.space_group_name_H-M   'P 1'
#
loop_
_entity.id
_entity.type
_entity.pdbx_description
1 polymer ?
#
loop_
_entity_poly.entity_id
_entity_poly.type
_entity_poly.pdbx_seq_one_letter_code
_entity_poly.pdbx_strand_id
1 'polypeptide(L)'
;MTTFTAVRDVLSSFMLTELLKGMALTGRHFLQKNITIQFPEEKTPLSPRFRGLHALRRYENGEERCIACKLCEAVCPAMAITIESDVRADGSRRTTRYDIDLTKCIFCGFCEESCPVDSIVETHHFEYHGEKRGDLYFTKDMLLAVGDRYEKEIAANRAADAKYR
;
A
#
# COMPACT_ATOMS: atom_id res chain seq x y z
N MET A 1 43.76 -39.49 -0.66
CA MET A 1 43.11 -39.15 -1.96
C MET A 1 43.83 -39.97 -3.01
N THR A 2 43.13 -40.88 -3.64
CA THR A 2 43.74 -41.88 -4.54
C THR A 2 44.09 -41.23 -5.89
N THR A 3 45.18 -41.67 -6.52
CA THR A 3 45.67 -41.21 -7.83
C THR A 3 44.57 -41.28 -8.93
N PHE A 4 43.60 -42.15 -8.76
CA PHE A 4 42.43 -42.30 -9.67
C PHE A 4 41.49 -41.11 -9.66
N THR A 5 41.26 -40.47 -8.53
CA THR A 5 40.42 -39.24 -8.45
C THR A 5 41.10 -38.07 -9.12
N ALA A 6 42.40 -37.91 -8.94
CA ALA A 6 43.20 -36.86 -9.56
C ALA A 6 43.21 -36.96 -11.09
N VAL A 7 43.36 -38.17 -11.64
CA VAL A 7 43.32 -38.43 -13.10
C VAL A 7 41.93 -38.12 -13.65
N ARG A 8 40.86 -38.52 -12.97
CA ARG A 8 39.48 -38.21 -13.36
C ARG A 8 39.23 -36.71 -13.38
N ASP A 9 39.71 -35.99 -12.37
CA ASP A 9 39.49 -34.52 -12.24
C ASP A 9 40.27 -33.78 -13.36
N VAL A 10 41.47 -34.22 -13.72
CA VAL A 10 42.22 -33.65 -14.84
C VAL A 10 41.53 -33.94 -16.17
N LEU A 11 41.05 -35.16 -16.39
CA LEU A 11 40.30 -35.50 -17.61
C LEU A 11 38.98 -34.72 -17.72
N SER A 12 38.22 -34.57 -16.60
CA SER A 12 36.99 -33.82 -16.59
C SER A 12 37.22 -32.31 -16.86
N SER A 13 38.32 -31.78 -16.32
CA SER A 13 38.73 -30.38 -16.53
C SER A 13 39.14 -30.17 -18.01
N PHE A 14 39.85 -31.11 -18.62
CA PHE A 14 40.24 -31.04 -20.03
C PHE A 14 39.06 -31.19 -20.98
N MET A 15 38.05 -32.00 -20.63
CA MET A 15 36.83 -32.19 -21.37
C MET A 15 35.83 -31.06 -21.18
N LEU A 16 36.13 -30.03 -20.39
CA LEU A 16 35.27 -28.85 -20.08
C LEU A 16 33.88 -29.26 -19.60
N THR A 17 33.77 -30.39 -18.87
CA THR A 17 32.45 -30.90 -18.44
C THR A 17 31.74 -29.95 -17.50
N GLU A 18 32.47 -29.18 -16.68
CA GLU A 18 31.91 -28.18 -15.79
C GLU A 18 31.34 -26.98 -16.60
N LEU A 19 31.99 -26.61 -17.70
CA LEU A 19 31.47 -25.58 -18.62
C LEU A 19 30.15 -26.04 -19.27
N LEU A 20 30.09 -27.30 -19.75
CA LEU A 20 28.87 -27.86 -20.31
C LEU A 20 27.73 -27.90 -19.27
N LYS A 21 28.01 -28.28 -18.03
CA LYS A 21 27.02 -28.22 -16.93
C LYS A 21 26.54 -26.81 -16.67
N GLY A 22 27.45 -25.84 -16.64
CA GLY A 22 27.10 -24.42 -16.50
C GLY A 22 26.22 -23.90 -17.64
N MET A 23 26.57 -24.26 -18.91
CA MET A 23 25.77 -23.92 -20.07
C MET A 23 24.37 -24.56 -20.00
N ALA A 24 24.28 -25.82 -19.60
CA ALA A 24 23.00 -26.52 -19.43
C ALA A 24 22.12 -25.85 -18.37
N LEU A 25 22.73 -25.41 -17.25
CA LEU A 25 22.02 -24.69 -16.20
C LEU A 25 21.47 -23.35 -16.71
N THR A 26 22.30 -22.55 -17.34
CA THR A 26 21.87 -21.24 -17.89
C THR A 26 20.86 -21.41 -19.01
N GLY A 27 21.03 -22.41 -19.90
CA GLY A 27 20.05 -22.75 -20.94
C GLY A 27 18.69 -23.13 -20.36
N ARG A 28 18.67 -23.92 -19.29
CA ARG A 28 17.42 -24.26 -18.59
C ARG A 28 16.72 -23.02 -18.03
N HIS A 29 17.48 -22.11 -17.39
CA HIS A 29 16.91 -20.87 -16.85
C HIS A 29 16.43 -19.93 -17.96
N PHE A 30 17.12 -19.90 -19.11
CA PHE A 30 16.70 -19.11 -20.26
C PHE A 30 15.32 -19.54 -20.80
N LEU A 31 14.99 -20.83 -20.72
CA LEU A 31 13.73 -21.39 -21.19
C LEU A 31 12.62 -21.39 -20.12
N GLN A 32 12.92 -20.98 -18.88
CA GLN A 32 11.92 -20.87 -17.83
C GLN A 32 11.10 -19.59 -17.97
N LYS A 33 9.86 -19.60 -17.41
CA LYS A 33 9.04 -18.39 -17.32
C LYS A 33 9.78 -17.33 -16.48
N ASN A 34 9.77 -16.10 -16.97
CA ASN A 34 10.35 -14.97 -16.26
C ASN A 34 9.69 -14.77 -14.89
N ILE A 35 10.50 -14.51 -13.85
CA ILE A 35 10.03 -14.19 -12.50
C ILE A 35 9.70 -12.71 -12.39
N THR A 36 10.30 -11.88 -13.26
CA THR A 36 10.11 -10.43 -13.26
C THR A 36 8.71 -10.06 -13.71
N ILE A 37 8.10 -9.12 -13.00
CA ILE A 37 6.81 -8.53 -13.34
C ILE A 37 7.06 -7.40 -14.35
N GLN A 38 6.35 -7.42 -15.45
CA GLN A 38 6.48 -6.44 -16.55
C GLN A 38 5.59 -5.23 -16.26
N PHE A 39 6.04 -4.34 -15.36
CA PHE A 39 5.35 -3.07 -15.14
C PHE A 39 5.54 -2.15 -16.38
N PRO A 40 4.51 -1.41 -16.84
CA PRO A 40 3.18 -1.22 -16.23
C PRO A 40 2.09 -2.21 -16.68
N GLU A 41 2.37 -3.13 -17.63
CA GLU A 41 1.40 -4.08 -18.19
C GLU A 41 0.93 -5.08 -17.11
N GLU A 42 1.84 -5.52 -16.28
CA GLU A 42 1.56 -6.39 -15.14
C GLU A 42 1.78 -5.62 -13.84
N LYS A 43 0.77 -5.57 -12.96
CA LYS A 43 0.87 -4.95 -11.65
C LYS A 43 1.18 -5.99 -10.58
N THR A 44 2.01 -5.62 -9.63
CA THR A 44 2.30 -6.44 -8.45
C THR A 44 1.04 -6.59 -7.60
N PRO A 45 0.66 -7.81 -7.18
CA PRO A 45 -0.44 -8.01 -6.26
C PRO A 45 -0.14 -7.33 -4.91
N LEU A 46 -1.04 -6.47 -4.46
CA LEU A 46 -0.91 -5.75 -3.21
C LEU A 46 -1.53 -6.54 -2.05
N SER A 47 -0.96 -6.40 -0.86
CA SER A 47 -1.53 -6.94 0.37
C SER A 47 -2.81 -6.18 0.73
N PRO A 48 -3.85 -6.82 1.34
CA PRO A 48 -5.02 -6.12 1.87
C PRO A 48 -4.69 -5.01 2.86
N ARG A 49 -3.50 -5.05 3.47
CA ARG A 49 -2.97 -4.05 4.41
C ARG A 49 -2.00 -3.06 3.76
N PHE A 50 -2.02 -2.95 2.43
CA PHE A 50 -1.20 -1.95 1.75
C PHE A 50 -1.64 -0.54 2.12
N ARG A 51 -0.68 0.33 2.38
CA ARG A 51 -0.88 1.70 2.84
C ARG A 51 -0.60 2.70 1.72
N GLY A 52 -1.63 3.01 0.94
CA GLY A 52 -1.56 4.02 -0.11
C GLY A 52 -2.35 5.27 0.26
N LEU A 53 -2.97 5.91 -0.73
CA LEU A 53 -3.68 7.17 -0.55
C LEU A 53 -4.82 7.05 0.46
N HIS A 54 -4.93 8.04 1.33
CA HIS A 54 -6.00 8.12 2.33
C HIS A 54 -7.36 8.37 1.70
N ALA A 55 -8.39 7.81 2.32
CA ALA A 55 -9.78 8.00 1.94
C ALA A 55 -10.66 8.21 3.18
N LEU A 56 -11.68 9.04 3.06
CA LEU A 56 -12.75 9.17 4.05
C LEU A 56 -13.98 8.41 3.56
N ARG A 57 -14.52 7.54 4.41
CA ARG A 57 -15.64 6.67 4.09
C ARG A 57 -16.98 7.28 4.50
N ARG A 58 -18.03 6.88 3.79
CA ARG A 58 -19.43 7.16 4.12
C ARG A 58 -20.15 5.89 4.57
N TYR A 59 -21.25 6.06 5.28
CA TYR A 59 -22.24 5.02 5.48
C TYR A 59 -23.05 4.77 4.20
N GLU A 60 -23.78 3.66 4.13
CA GLU A 60 -24.66 3.34 3.00
C GLU A 60 -25.73 4.38 2.74
N ASN A 61 -26.15 5.12 3.77
CA ASN A 61 -27.09 6.24 3.68
C ASN A 61 -26.47 7.52 3.11
N GLY A 62 -25.16 7.52 2.74
CA GLY A 62 -24.42 8.66 2.21
C GLY A 62 -23.84 9.60 3.28
N GLU A 63 -24.14 9.38 4.55
CA GLU A 63 -23.61 10.20 5.64
C GLU A 63 -22.12 9.91 5.89
N GLU A 64 -21.34 10.94 6.23
CA GLU A 64 -19.94 10.80 6.60
C GLU A 64 -19.79 9.98 7.89
N ARG A 65 -18.88 9.02 7.90
CA ARG A 65 -18.58 8.23 9.11
C ARG A 65 -17.87 9.05 10.18
N CYS A 66 -17.10 10.07 9.79
CA CYS A 66 -16.28 10.84 10.70
C CYS A 66 -17.11 11.58 11.76
N ILE A 67 -16.83 11.31 13.04
CA ILE A 67 -17.46 11.94 14.21
C ILE A 67 -16.62 13.06 14.81
N ALA A 68 -15.57 13.48 14.11
CA ALA A 68 -14.66 14.55 14.54
C ALA A 68 -14.03 14.35 15.93
N CYS A 69 -13.67 13.10 16.28
CA CYS A 69 -13.04 12.78 17.57
C CYS A 69 -11.57 13.25 17.68
N LYS A 70 -10.94 13.61 16.54
CA LYS A 70 -9.54 14.09 16.44
C LYS A 70 -8.46 13.10 16.88
N LEU A 71 -8.77 11.81 17.08
CA LEU A 71 -7.77 10.82 17.46
C LEU A 71 -6.70 10.63 16.38
N CYS A 72 -7.10 10.62 15.10
CA CYS A 72 -6.16 10.50 13.98
C CYS A 72 -5.22 11.71 13.85
N GLU A 73 -5.67 12.91 14.19
CA GLU A 73 -4.82 14.11 14.28
C GLU A 73 -3.81 13.98 15.42
N ALA A 74 -4.28 13.55 16.60
CA ALA A 74 -3.45 13.43 17.81
C ALA A 74 -2.38 12.34 17.70
N VAL A 75 -2.68 11.22 17.02
CA VAL A 75 -1.76 10.07 16.88
C VAL A 75 -0.78 10.24 15.73
N CYS A 76 -0.99 11.23 14.84
CA CYS A 76 -0.16 11.41 13.64
C CYS A 76 1.27 11.83 14.00
N PRO A 77 2.30 10.99 13.78
CA PRO A 77 3.68 11.32 14.15
C PRO A 77 4.28 12.44 13.28
N ALA A 78 3.76 12.63 12.07
CA ALA A 78 4.19 13.65 11.12
C ALA A 78 3.40 14.95 11.22
N MET A 79 2.38 15.03 12.12
CA MET A 79 1.46 16.17 12.22
C MET A 79 0.90 16.60 10.84
N ALA A 80 0.57 15.61 10.01
CA ALA A 80 0.12 15.83 8.65
C ALA A 80 -1.40 16.07 8.54
N ILE A 81 -2.16 15.78 9.59
CA ILE A 81 -3.63 15.87 9.63
C ILE A 81 -4.05 17.10 10.40
N THR A 82 -5.00 17.85 9.85
CA THR A 82 -5.61 19.03 10.50
C THR A 82 -7.12 18.88 10.47
N ILE A 83 -7.77 18.95 11.65
CA ILE A 83 -9.21 18.74 11.79
C ILE A 83 -9.84 19.93 12.52
N GLU A 84 -10.84 20.53 11.89
CA GLU A 84 -11.76 21.46 12.55
C GLU A 84 -13.15 20.84 12.64
N SER A 85 -13.86 21.10 13.73
CA SER A 85 -15.15 20.48 13.99
C SER A 85 -16.14 21.48 14.54
N ASP A 86 -17.41 21.30 14.20
CA ASP A 86 -18.52 22.09 14.71
C ASP A 86 -19.67 21.18 15.15
N VAL A 87 -20.58 21.73 15.93
CA VAL A 87 -21.78 21.06 16.42
C VAL A 87 -22.92 21.34 15.43
N ARG A 88 -23.57 20.29 14.91
CA ARG A 88 -24.76 20.41 14.08
C ARG A 88 -26.00 20.78 14.90
N ALA A 89 -27.08 21.14 14.21
CA ALA A 89 -28.36 21.46 14.85
C ALA A 89 -28.98 20.31 15.66
N ASP A 90 -28.59 19.05 15.33
CA ASP A 90 -28.98 17.83 16.05
C ASP A 90 -28.12 17.54 17.30
N GLY A 91 -27.16 18.41 17.61
CA GLY A 91 -26.20 18.23 18.71
C GLY A 91 -25.04 17.28 18.37
N SER A 92 -25.00 16.65 17.21
CA SER A 92 -23.90 15.79 16.80
C SER A 92 -22.69 16.61 16.37
N ARG A 93 -21.48 16.08 16.65
CA ARG A 93 -20.23 16.70 16.22
C ARG A 93 -19.84 16.18 14.84
N ARG A 94 -19.44 17.07 13.94
CA ARG A 94 -18.95 16.74 12.60
C ARG A 94 -17.76 17.61 12.22
N THR A 95 -16.95 17.12 11.27
CA THR A 95 -15.83 17.88 10.71
C THR A 95 -16.32 18.96 9.77
N THR A 96 -15.92 20.20 9.99
CA THR A 96 -16.02 21.30 9.02
C THR A 96 -14.83 21.28 8.07
N ARG A 97 -13.65 20.89 8.59
CA ARG A 97 -12.42 20.77 7.83
C ARG A 97 -11.71 19.47 8.21
N TYR A 98 -11.17 18.78 7.22
CA TYR A 98 -10.34 17.59 7.39
C TYR A 98 -9.30 17.56 6.27
N ASP A 99 -8.10 17.97 6.58
CA ASP A 99 -7.04 18.09 5.59
C ASP A 99 -5.87 17.17 5.93
N ILE A 100 -5.26 16.60 4.91
CA ILE A 100 -4.03 15.81 5.02
C ILE A 100 -2.97 16.39 4.08
N ASP A 101 -1.84 16.78 4.64
CA ASP A 101 -0.65 17.16 3.90
C ASP A 101 0.14 15.89 3.56
N LEU A 102 -0.06 15.35 2.35
CA LEU A 102 0.62 14.14 1.89
C LEU A 102 2.14 14.34 1.68
N THR A 103 2.62 15.58 1.66
CA THR A 103 4.07 15.83 1.61
C THR A 103 4.75 15.59 2.95
N LYS A 104 3.99 15.61 4.05
CA LYS A 104 4.45 15.28 5.41
C LYS A 104 4.14 13.85 5.79
N CYS A 105 3.05 13.30 5.25
CA CYS A 105 2.57 11.97 5.62
C CYS A 105 3.62 10.89 5.31
N ILE A 106 3.84 9.99 6.28
CA ILE A 106 4.76 8.85 6.15
C ILE A 106 4.02 7.52 5.92
N PHE A 107 2.71 7.54 5.70
CA PHE A 107 1.87 6.36 5.45
C PHE A 107 2.03 5.26 6.51
N CYS A 108 2.08 5.66 7.78
CA CYS A 108 2.26 4.73 8.91
C CYS A 108 1.00 3.95 9.30
N GLY A 109 -0.20 4.39 8.87
CA GLY A 109 -1.48 3.75 9.17
C GLY A 109 -2.06 4.03 10.55
N PHE A 110 -1.39 4.77 11.44
CA PHE A 110 -1.88 5.02 12.79
C PHE A 110 -3.21 5.77 12.82
N CYS A 111 -3.47 6.63 11.84
CA CYS A 111 -4.75 7.31 11.68
C CYS A 111 -5.91 6.33 11.42
N GLU A 112 -5.67 5.30 10.61
CA GLU A 112 -6.63 4.24 10.33
C GLU A 112 -6.85 3.35 11.56
N GLU A 113 -5.79 2.95 12.25
CA GLU A 113 -5.86 2.10 13.44
C GLU A 113 -6.55 2.80 14.62
N SER A 114 -6.38 4.12 14.76
CA SER A 114 -6.99 4.90 15.85
C SER A 114 -8.45 5.28 15.60
N CYS A 115 -8.98 5.06 14.40
CA CYS A 115 -10.33 5.51 14.04
C CYS A 115 -11.41 4.56 14.58
N PRO A 116 -12.27 4.98 15.54
CA PRO A 116 -13.26 4.11 16.15
C PRO A 116 -14.45 3.78 15.25
N VAL A 117 -14.59 4.49 14.12
CA VAL A 117 -15.72 4.36 13.19
C VAL A 117 -15.31 3.96 11.78
N ASP A 118 -14.05 3.59 11.59
CA ASP A 118 -13.48 3.25 10.26
C ASP A 118 -13.76 4.32 9.20
N SER A 119 -13.64 5.59 9.57
CA SER A 119 -13.87 6.70 8.66
C SER A 119 -12.67 6.99 7.78
N ILE A 120 -11.47 7.12 8.40
CA ILE A 120 -10.22 7.28 7.68
C ILE A 120 -9.62 5.91 7.43
N VAL A 121 -9.26 5.62 6.19
CA VAL A 121 -8.61 4.38 5.76
C VAL A 121 -7.54 4.67 4.73
N GLU A 122 -6.56 3.77 4.60
CA GLU A 122 -5.58 3.79 3.52
C GLU A 122 -6.01 2.82 2.42
N THR A 123 -5.92 3.27 1.16
CA THR A 123 -6.35 2.52 -0.03
C THR A 123 -5.17 1.82 -0.69
N HIS A 124 -5.42 0.99 -1.70
CA HIS A 124 -4.37 0.44 -2.56
C HIS A 124 -3.88 1.43 -3.63
N HIS A 125 -4.51 2.60 -3.74
CA HIS A 125 -4.13 3.60 -4.73
C HIS A 125 -2.86 4.35 -4.29
N PHE A 126 -1.80 4.24 -5.10
CA PHE A 126 -0.53 4.94 -4.87
C PHE A 126 -0.01 5.65 -6.12
N GLU A 127 -0.69 5.47 -7.25
CA GLU A 127 -0.32 6.07 -8.53
C GLU A 127 -0.91 7.49 -8.63
N TYR A 128 -0.41 8.41 -7.83
CA TYR A 128 -0.77 9.83 -7.89
C TYR A 128 0.48 10.69 -7.76
N HIS A 129 0.44 11.87 -8.31
CA HIS A 129 1.53 12.83 -8.26
C HIS A 129 0.98 14.26 -8.23
N GLY A 130 1.84 15.20 -7.91
CA GLY A 130 1.57 16.63 -7.99
C GLY A 130 2.78 17.35 -8.59
N GLU A 131 2.53 18.36 -9.40
CA GLU A 131 3.59 19.20 -9.97
C GLU A 131 4.02 20.30 -9.00
N LYS A 132 3.12 20.69 -8.11
CA LYS A 132 3.34 21.75 -7.12
C LYS A 132 3.06 21.22 -5.72
N ARG A 133 3.70 21.83 -4.72
CA ARG A 133 3.54 21.43 -3.31
C ARG A 133 2.08 21.42 -2.83
N GLY A 134 1.23 22.34 -3.30
CA GLY A 134 -0.18 22.42 -2.94
C GLY A 134 -1.03 21.28 -3.49
N ASP A 135 -0.63 20.64 -4.59
CA ASP A 135 -1.38 19.59 -5.24
C ASP A 135 -1.51 18.32 -4.38
N LEU A 136 -0.57 18.12 -3.45
CA LEU A 136 -0.58 17.01 -2.50
C LEU A 136 -1.18 17.38 -1.14
N TYR A 137 -1.91 18.47 -1.07
CA TYR A 137 -2.70 18.86 0.10
C TYR A 137 -4.16 18.45 -0.11
N PHE A 138 -4.53 17.31 0.47
CA PHE A 138 -5.84 16.71 0.27
C PHE A 138 -6.83 17.25 1.27
N THR A 139 -7.86 17.93 0.76
CA THR A 139 -8.99 18.43 1.54
C THR A 139 -10.03 17.35 1.82
N LYS A 140 -10.95 17.63 2.74
CA LYS A 140 -12.05 16.73 3.11
C LYS A 140 -12.81 16.20 1.89
N ASP A 141 -13.18 17.08 0.96
CA ASP A 141 -13.97 16.72 -0.20
C ASP A 141 -13.20 15.79 -1.15
N MET A 142 -11.90 16.04 -1.32
CA MET A 142 -11.01 15.15 -2.11
C MET A 142 -10.91 13.77 -1.46
N LEU A 143 -10.73 13.70 -0.15
CA LEU A 143 -10.66 12.44 0.60
C LEU A 143 -11.97 11.64 0.55
N LEU A 144 -13.11 12.32 0.61
CA LEU A 144 -14.43 11.71 0.44
C LEU A 144 -14.63 11.20 -0.99
N ALA A 145 -14.21 11.97 -2.00
CA ALA A 145 -14.29 11.54 -3.41
C ALA A 145 -13.42 10.29 -3.68
N VAL A 146 -12.26 10.18 -3.02
CA VAL A 146 -11.44 8.95 -3.06
C VAL A 146 -12.20 7.80 -2.41
N GLY A 147 -12.80 8.01 -1.23
CA GLY A 147 -13.62 7.02 -0.54
C GLY A 147 -14.77 6.52 -1.40
N ASP A 148 -15.55 7.42 -1.96
CA ASP A 148 -16.70 7.07 -2.80
C ASP A 148 -16.29 6.29 -4.06
N ARG A 149 -15.12 6.58 -4.62
CA ARG A 149 -14.58 5.89 -5.80
C ARG A 149 -14.13 4.46 -5.49
N TYR A 150 -13.47 4.25 -4.37
CA TYR A 150 -12.80 2.98 -4.02
C TYR A 150 -13.52 2.18 -2.92
N GLU A 151 -14.73 2.57 -2.48
CA GLU A 151 -15.43 1.94 -1.35
C GLU A 151 -15.58 0.43 -1.48
N LYS A 152 -15.85 -0.09 -2.69
CA LYS A 152 -15.99 -1.53 -2.92
C LYS A 152 -14.68 -2.29 -2.62
N GLU A 153 -13.56 -1.72 -3.05
CA GLU A 153 -12.23 -2.28 -2.82
C GLU A 153 -11.84 -2.15 -1.35
N ILE A 154 -12.08 -0.99 -0.75
CA ILE A 154 -11.84 -0.73 0.67
C ILE A 154 -12.61 -1.74 1.52
N ALA A 155 -13.89 -1.94 1.26
CA ALA A 155 -14.72 -2.89 1.99
C ALA A 155 -14.22 -4.33 1.86
N ALA A 156 -13.79 -4.75 0.65
CA ALA A 156 -13.22 -6.08 0.41
C ALA A 156 -11.90 -6.28 1.17
N ASN A 157 -11.00 -5.30 1.14
CA ASN A 157 -9.72 -5.34 1.85
C ASN A 157 -9.92 -5.37 3.37
N ARG A 158 -10.88 -4.59 3.88
CA ARG A 158 -11.25 -4.60 5.31
C ARG A 158 -11.83 -5.94 5.75
N ALA A 159 -12.66 -6.56 4.92
CA ALA A 159 -13.19 -7.91 5.20
C ALA A 159 -12.07 -8.97 5.18
N ALA A 160 -11.14 -8.89 4.24
CA ALA A 160 -10.00 -9.80 4.16
C ALA A 160 -9.03 -9.66 5.36
N ASP A 161 -8.90 -8.45 5.92
CA ASP A 161 -8.04 -8.15 7.07
C ASP A 161 -8.74 -8.31 8.43
N ALA A 162 -10.05 -8.55 8.47
CA ALA A 162 -10.85 -8.59 9.71
C ALA A 162 -10.31 -9.54 10.79
N LYS A 163 -9.58 -10.60 10.39
CA LYS A 163 -8.96 -11.54 11.33
C LYS A 163 -7.84 -10.91 12.17
N TYR A 164 -7.25 -9.83 11.72
CA TYR A 164 -6.05 -9.20 12.31
C TYR A 164 -6.35 -7.85 12.96
N ARG A 165 -7.62 -7.44 13.02
CA ARG A 165 -8.11 -6.18 13.60
C ARG A 165 -8.87 -6.36 14.89
#